data_161812ff4abb2c342e278c5acc4150c2
#
_entry.id   161812ff4abb2c342e278c5acc4150c2
#
_cell.length_a   1.000
_cell.length_b   1.000
_cell.length_c   1.000
_cell.angle_alpha   90.00
_cell.angle_beta   90.00
_cell.angle_gamma   90.00
#
_symmetry.space_group_name_H-M   'P 1'
#
loop_
_entity.id
_entity.type
_entity.pdbx_description
1 polymer ?
#
loop_
_entity_poly.entity_id
_entity_poly.type
_entity_poly.pdbx_seq_one_letter_code
_entity_poly.pdbx_strand_id
1 'polypeptide(L)'
;MTDLHPDLVRILIDQEEIQKRVKELADQISNDFKGVKRLYIIGILKGAFIFLADLTRHITVPHVVDFMALSSYGRTTESGAVRILMDLREPIEGQHILIVEDIVDTGHTLGYLLNILEGRNPASLHTCALVKKQRDIEAAPVDYLGFEIPDVWVVGYGLDYADLYRTLPYVAELKSEVYSD
;
A
#
# COMPACT_ATOMS: atom_id res chain seq x y z
N MET A 1 6.34 14.14 -24.38
CA MET A 1 6.56 12.71 -24.09
C MET A 1 7.70 12.67 -23.08
N THR A 2 7.43 12.29 -21.85
CA THR A 2 8.51 12.03 -20.88
C THR A 2 9.22 10.76 -21.37
N ASP A 3 10.51 10.88 -21.71
CA ASP A 3 11.30 9.72 -22.10
C ASP A 3 11.28 8.72 -20.95
N LEU A 4 10.92 7.45 -21.26
CA LEU A 4 10.90 6.36 -20.32
C LEU A 4 12.30 6.16 -19.73
N HIS A 5 12.43 6.05 -18.41
CA HIS A 5 13.72 5.79 -17.77
C HIS A 5 14.40 4.56 -18.38
N PRO A 6 15.71 4.56 -18.68
CA PRO A 6 16.38 3.48 -19.40
C PRO A 6 16.29 2.10 -18.75
N ASP A 7 16.11 2.04 -17.43
CA ASP A 7 15.96 0.80 -16.67
C ASP A 7 14.55 0.20 -16.71
N LEU A 8 13.60 0.87 -17.35
CA LEU A 8 12.21 0.43 -17.39
C LEU A 8 11.88 -0.25 -18.73
N VAL A 9 11.00 -1.26 -18.65
CA VAL A 9 10.44 -1.94 -19.82
C VAL A 9 9.29 -1.12 -20.41
N ARG A 10 8.34 -0.73 -19.54
CA ARG A 10 7.11 0.00 -19.91
C ARG A 10 6.45 0.60 -18.69
N ILE A 11 5.61 1.60 -18.91
CA ILE A 11 4.65 2.09 -17.91
C ILE A 11 3.47 1.11 -17.87
N LEU A 12 3.10 0.65 -16.67
CA LEU A 12 1.93 -0.21 -16.46
C LEU A 12 0.69 0.61 -16.12
N ILE A 13 0.87 1.67 -15.31
CA ILE A 13 -0.20 2.57 -14.88
C ILE A 13 0.38 3.98 -14.94
N ASP A 14 -0.20 4.83 -15.76
CA ASP A 14 0.26 6.19 -15.92
C ASP A 14 -0.21 7.12 -14.78
N GLN A 15 0.34 8.32 -14.75
CA GLN A 15 0.06 9.30 -13.69
C GLN A 15 -1.41 9.72 -13.66
N GLU A 16 -2.05 9.88 -14.82
CA GLU A 16 -3.45 10.34 -14.90
C GLU A 16 -4.39 9.23 -14.43
N GLU A 17 -4.13 7.98 -14.80
CA GLU A 17 -4.85 6.80 -14.32
C GLU A 17 -4.75 6.66 -12.80
N ILE A 18 -3.55 6.82 -12.24
CA ILE A 18 -3.33 6.79 -10.78
C ILE A 18 -4.16 7.88 -10.10
N GLN A 19 -4.04 9.14 -10.55
CA GLN A 19 -4.74 10.26 -9.92
C GLN A 19 -6.27 10.09 -9.95
N LYS A 20 -6.80 9.63 -11.07
CA LYS A 20 -8.23 9.33 -11.21
C LYS A 20 -8.66 8.24 -10.22
N ARG A 21 -7.92 7.13 -10.17
CA ARG A 21 -8.26 5.99 -9.32
C ARG A 21 -8.14 6.31 -7.83
N VAL A 22 -7.12 7.07 -7.43
CA VAL A 22 -6.94 7.55 -6.05
C VAL A 22 -8.16 8.37 -5.59
N LYS A 23 -8.66 9.24 -6.45
CA LYS A 23 -9.88 10.02 -6.15
C LYS A 23 -11.11 9.12 -6.02
N GLU A 24 -11.30 8.15 -6.93
CA GLU A 24 -12.41 7.18 -6.84
C GLU A 24 -12.37 6.38 -5.54
N LEU A 25 -11.18 5.90 -5.12
CA LEU A 25 -11.00 5.20 -3.85
C LEU A 25 -11.34 6.09 -2.66
N ALA A 26 -10.87 7.34 -2.66
CA ALA A 26 -11.17 8.29 -1.59
C ALA A 26 -12.67 8.60 -1.48
N ASP A 27 -13.37 8.70 -2.61
CA ASP A 27 -14.82 8.89 -2.66
C ASP A 27 -15.56 7.66 -2.09
N GLN A 28 -15.15 6.43 -2.43
CA GLN A 28 -15.69 5.19 -1.86
C GLN A 28 -15.48 5.15 -0.35
N ILE A 29 -14.25 5.32 0.13
CA ILE A 29 -13.91 5.35 1.55
C ILE A 29 -14.72 6.41 2.29
N SER A 30 -14.83 7.64 1.72
CA SER A 30 -15.60 8.72 2.34
C SER A 30 -17.09 8.39 2.47
N ASN A 31 -17.66 7.68 1.50
CA ASN A 31 -19.04 7.23 1.54
C ASN A 31 -19.28 6.12 2.58
N ASP A 32 -18.40 5.13 2.63
CA ASP A 32 -18.52 3.98 3.52
C ASP A 32 -18.32 4.37 4.99
N PHE A 33 -17.45 5.35 5.24
CA PHE A 33 -17.20 5.89 6.58
C PHE A 33 -18.02 7.16 6.91
N LYS A 34 -19.08 7.43 6.15
CA LYS A 34 -19.95 8.60 6.41
C LYS A 34 -20.60 8.51 7.79
N GLY A 35 -20.44 9.56 8.58
CA GLY A 35 -20.98 9.63 9.94
C GLY A 35 -20.06 9.05 11.02
N VAL A 36 -18.95 8.46 10.66
CA VAL A 36 -17.90 8.07 11.61
C VAL A 36 -17.28 9.32 12.23
N LYS A 37 -17.13 9.33 13.56
CA LYS A 37 -16.56 10.46 14.28
C LYS A 37 -15.13 10.78 13.85
N ARG A 38 -14.32 9.73 13.58
CA ARG A 38 -12.92 9.82 13.17
C ARG A 38 -12.49 8.51 12.54
N LEU A 39 -11.95 8.54 11.32
CA LEU A 39 -11.26 7.43 10.68
C LEU A 39 -9.77 7.49 11.02
N TYR A 40 -9.17 6.40 11.46
CA TYR A 40 -7.75 6.30 11.76
C TYR A 40 -7.04 5.60 10.58
N ILE A 41 -6.27 6.34 9.82
CA ILE A 41 -5.60 5.86 8.61
C ILE A 41 -4.15 5.55 8.93
N ILE A 42 -3.73 4.31 8.64
CA ILE A 42 -2.39 3.80 8.92
C ILE A 42 -1.66 3.55 7.60
N GLY A 43 -0.66 4.37 7.31
CA GLY A 43 0.21 4.16 6.16
C GLY A 43 1.38 3.24 6.49
N ILE A 44 1.65 2.26 5.63
CA ILE A 44 2.77 1.35 5.82
C ILE A 44 4.00 1.89 5.11
N LEU A 45 5.01 2.24 5.88
CA LEU A 45 6.27 2.80 5.38
C LEU A 45 7.18 1.68 4.85
N LYS A 46 7.99 1.96 3.80
CA LYS A 46 8.13 3.27 3.13
C LYS A 46 7.18 3.42 1.93
N GLY A 47 6.82 2.34 1.24
CA GLY A 47 6.22 2.35 -0.09
C GLY A 47 4.91 3.15 -0.19
N ALA A 48 4.04 3.08 0.81
CA ALA A 48 2.73 3.72 0.74
C ALA A 48 2.73 5.26 0.87
N PHE A 49 3.88 5.92 1.12
CA PHE A 49 3.90 7.33 1.53
C PHE A 49 3.31 8.30 0.48
N ILE A 50 3.56 8.06 -0.82
CA ILE A 50 3.02 8.90 -1.90
C ILE A 50 1.52 8.64 -2.06
N PHE A 51 1.13 7.36 -2.16
CA PHE A 51 -0.26 6.97 -2.28
C PHE A 51 -1.11 7.48 -1.12
N LEU A 52 -0.64 7.31 0.12
CA LEU A 52 -1.31 7.80 1.32
C LEU A 52 -1.50 9.32 1.29
N ALA A 53 -0.45 10.07 0.90
CA ALA A 53 -0.52 11.53 0.85
C ALA A 53 -1.56 12.00 -0.18
N ASP A 54 -1.64 11.37 -1.33
CA ASP A 54 -2.62 11.74 -2.36
C ASP A 54 -4.03 11.27 -1.97
N LEU A 55 -4.19 10.04 -1.44
CA LEU A 55 -5.46 9.49 -1.01
C LEU A 55 -6.12 10.38 0.08
N THR A 56 -5.36 10.74 1.12
CA THR A 56 -5.89 11.49 2.26
C THR A 56 -6.33 12.90 1.91
N ARG A 57 -5.75 13.54 0.89
CA ARG A 57 -6.19 14.85 0.39
C ARG A 57 -7.60 14.83 -0.21
N HIS A 58 -8.08 13.66 -0.66
CA HIS A 58 -9.41 13.50 -1.26
C HIS A 58 -10.44 12.91 -0.28
N ILE A 59 -10.02 12.34 0.85
CA ILE A 59 -10.94 11.82 1.88
C ILE A 59 -11.64 13.00 2.59
N THR A 60 -12.96 12.98 2.62
CA THR A 60 -13.80 14.07 3.14
C THR A 60 -14.31 13.84 4.56
N VAL A 61 -14.23 12.61 5.10
CA VAL A 61 -14.59 12.33 6.50
C VAL A 61 -13.47 12.77 7.45
N PRO A 62 -13.78 13.13 8.71
CA PRO A 62 -12.77 13.45 9.70
C PRO A 62 -11.81 12.27 9.89
N HIS A 63 -10.51 12.50 9.74
CA HIS A 63 -9.51 11.44 9.86
C HIS A 63 -8.21 11.92 10.49
N VAL A 64 -7.45 10.99 11.01
CA VAL A 64 -6.06 11.17 11.44
C VAL A 64 -5.18 10.21 10.68
N VAL A 65 -3.92 10.57 10.50
CA VAL A 65 -2.92 9.75 9.81
C VAL A 65 -1.82 9.37 10.78
N ASP A 66 -1.49 8.09 10.80
CA ASP A 66 -0.34 7.55 11.50
C ASP A 66 0.41 6.56 10.59
N PHE A 67 1.54 6.07 11.04
CA PHE A 67 2.40 5.21 10.25
C PHE A 67 2.83 3.99 11.04
N MET A 68 2.99 2.88 10.34
CA MET A 68 3.73 1.73 10.82
C MET A 68 4.88 1.43 9.86
N ALA A 69 5.96 0.89 10.36
CA ALA A 69 7.05 0.39 9.54
C ALA A 69 7.35 -1.06 9.89
N LEU A 70 7.50 -1.87 8.86
CA LEU A 70 7.78 -3.29 8.96
C LEU A 70 9.07 -3.63 8.24
N SER A 71 9.76 -4.66 8.70
CA SER A 71 10.83 -5.30 7.96
C SER A 71 10.50 -6.77 7.75
N SER A 72 10.66 -7.26 6.53
CA SER A 72 10.72 -8.69 6.28
C SER A 72 12.15 -9.17 6.58
N TYR A 73 12.32 -10.03 7.57
CA TYR A 73 13.61 -10.67 7.84
C TYR A 73 13.73 -11.93 6.96
N GLY A 74 14.72 -11.96 6.05
CA GLY A 74 15.05 -13.22 5.42
C GLY A 74 15.90 -13.14 4.16
N ARG A 75 17.22 -13.20 4.34
CA ARG A 75 18.13 -13.89 3.38
C ARG A 75 18.33 -15.37 3.79
N THR A 76 17.49 -15.96 4.62
CA THR A 76 17.58 -17.36 5.06
C THR A 76 16.27 -18.08 4.83
N THR A 77 16.36 -19.31 4.43
CA THR A 77 15.37 -20.26 3.92
C THR A 77 14.23 -20.67 4.87
N GLU A 78 14.01 -19.98 5.95
CA GLU A 78 12.84 -20.16 6.81
C GLU A 78 11.95 -18.92 6.70
N SER A 79 10.66 -19.13 6.43
CA SER A 79 9.59 -18.15 6.22
C SER A 79 9.79 -16.86 7.03
N GLY A 80 10.11 -15.76 6.33
CA GLY A 80 10.55 -14.51 6.94
C GLY A 80 9.57 -13.97 7.97
N ALA A 81 9.98 -13.97 9.24
CA ALA A 81 9.23 -13.32 10.29
C ALA A 81 9.14 -11.81 10.00
N VAL A 82 7.91 -11.30 9.87
CA VAL A 82 7.67 -9.86 9.77
C VAL A 82 7.90 -9.24 11.15
N ARG A 83 8.67 -8.17 11.22
CA ARG A 83 8.96 -7.44 12.46
C ARG A 83 8.47 -6.00 12.35
N ILE A 84 7.79 -5.53 13.40
CA ILE A 84 7.42 -4.11 13.53
C ILE A 84 8.68 -3.33 13.92
N LEU A 85 9.06 -2.36 13.09
CA LEU A 85 10.15 -1.39 13.33
C LEU A 85 9.63 -0.11 13.97
N MET A 86 8.43 0.32 13.57
CA MET A 86 7.73 1.48 14.13
C MET A 86 6.26 1.12 14.31
N ASP A 87 5.73 1.35 15.50
CA ASP A 87 4.35 1.08 15.88
C ASP A 87 3.57 2.38 16.04
N LEU A 88 2.24 2.26 16.14
CA LEU A 88 1.30 3.36 16.32
C LEU A 88 1.56 4.12 17.62
N ARG A 89 1.33 5.43 17.57
CA ARG A 89 1.51 6.31 18.72
C ARG A 89 0.38 6.26 19.74
N GLU A 90 -0.83 5.94 19.27
CA GLU A 90 -2.04 5.91 20.10
C GLU A 90 -2.71 4.52 20.05
N PRO A 91 -3.43 4.12 21.12
CA PRO A 91 -4.27 2.92 21.09
C PRO A 91 -5.38 3.06 20.04
N ILE A 92 -5.68 1.96 19.36
CA ILE A 92 -6.73 1.90 18.32
C ILE A 92 -8.00 1.19 18.78
N GLU A 93 -8.11 0.82 20.06
CA GLU A 93 -9.29 0.17 20.62
C GLU A 93 -10.55 1.00 20.35
N GLY A 94 -11.57 0.36 19.79
CA GLY A 94 -12.84 1.01 19.44
C GLY A 94 -12.79 2.04 18.31
N GLN A 95 -11.66 2.17 17.59
CA GLN A 95 -11.52 3.09 16.44
C GLN A 95 -11.80 2.37 15.11
N HIS A 96 -12.27 3.12 14.12
CA HIS A 96 -12.36 2.63 12.74
C HIS A 96 -11.01 2.81 12.06
N ILE A 97 -10.45 1.71 11.55
CA ILE A 97 -9.08 1.66 11.01
C ILE A 97 -9.10 1.40 9.50
N LEU A 98 -8.26 2.15 8.78
CA LEU A 98 -7.95 1.91 7.38
C LEU A 98 -6.43 1.73 7.23
N ILE A 99 -5.97 0.54 6.86
CA ILE A 99 -4.57 0.26 6.50
C ILE A 99 -4.38 0.66 5.05
N VAL A 100 -3.31 1.40 4.75
CA VAL A 100 -2.94 1.81 3.38
C VAL A 100 -1.58 1.26 3.02
N GLU A 101 -1.57 0.39 1.99
CA GLU A 101 -0.40 -0.27 1.42
C GLU A 101 -0.14 0.18 -0.01
N ASP A 102 1.11 0.16 -0.44
CA ASP A 102 1.50 0.39 -1.83
C ASP A 102 1.23 -0.83 -2.70
N ILE A 103 1.63 -2.01 -2.24
CA ILE A 103 1.52 -3.26 -3.01
C ILE A 103 1.12 -4.44 -2.14
N VAL A 104 0.20 -5.25 -2.64
CA VAL A 104 -0.05 -6.61 -2.14
C VAL A 104 0.54 -7.62 -3.13
N ASP A 105 1.66 -8.21 -2.74
CA ASP A 105 2.35 -9.24 -3.51
C ASP A 105 1.85 -10.64 -3.11
N THR A 106 2.37 -11.23 -2.06
CA THR A 106 1.92 -12.53 -1.51
C THR A 106 0.83 -12.38 -0.45
N GLY A 107 0.58 -11.17 0.04
CA GLY A 107 -0.35 -10.89 1.13
C GLY A 107 0.13 -11.25 2.53
N HIS A 108 1.32 -11.83 2.70
CA HIS A 108 1.86 -12.21 4.01
C HIS A 108 1.99 -11.01 4.95
N THR A 109 2.53 -9.89 4.46
CA THR A 109 2.67 -8.66 5.25
C THR A 109 1.32 -8.13 5.70
N LEU A 110 0.37 -8.03 4.78
CA LEU A 110 -0.97 -7.56 5.08
C LEU A 110 -1.71 -8.49 6.06
N GLY A 111 -1.62 -9.81 5.87
CA GLY A 111 -2.19 -10.80 6.79
C GLY A 111 -1.60 -10.71 8.20
N TYR A 112 -0.29 -10.51 8.32
CA TYR A 112 0.38 -10.28 9.61
C TYR A 112 -0.13 -9.00 10.29
N LEU A 113 -0.26 -7.89 9.54
CA LEU A 113 -0.78 -6.63 10.05
C LEU A 113 -2.22 -6.77 10.54
N LEU A 114 -3.09 -7.41 9.76
CA LEU A 114 -4.48 -7.64 10.12
C LEU A 114 -4.57 -8.40 11.45
N ASN A 115 -3.84 -9.51 11.59
CA ASN A 115 -3.84 -10.29 12.84
C ASN A 115 -3.40 -9.48 14.07
N ILE A 116 -2.36 -8.65 13.94
CA ILE A 116 -1.87 -7.82 15.05
C ILE A 116 -2.86 -6.72 15.41
N LEU A 117 -3.41 -6.04 14.39
CA LEU A 117 -4.30 -4.91 14.62
C LEU A 117 -5.69 -5.36 15.08
N GLU A 118 -6.20 -6.50 14.62
CA GLU A 118 -7.41 -7.13 15.15
C GLU A 118 -7.29 -7.45 16.65
N GLY A 119 -6.12 -7.94 17.09
CA GLY A 119 -5.83 -8.19 18.50
C GLY A 119 -5.84 -6.95 19.40
N ARG A 120 -5.88 -5.74 18.80
CA ARG A 120 -6.01 -4.45 19.51
C ARG A 120 -7.45 -3.94 19.60
N ASN A 121 -8.44 -4.76 19.25
CA ASN A 121 -9.87 -4.52 19.38
C ASN A 121 -10.37 -3.20 18.70
N PRO A 122 -10.06 -2.95 17.41
CA PRO A 122 -10.66 -1.82 16.70
C PRO A 122 -12.17 -2.02 16.53
N ALA A 123 -12.92 -0.93 16.30
CA ALA A 123 -14.35 -1.01 15.95
C ALA A 123 -14.56 -1.60 14.55
N SER A 124 -13.65 -1.31 13.63
CA SER A 124 -13.56 -1.95 12.31
C SER A 124 -12.13 -1.84 11.78
N LEU A 125 -11.76 -2.81 10.92
CA LEU A 125 -10.45 -2.86 10.29
C LEU A 125 -10.63 -3.10 8.80
N HIS A 126 -10.16 -2.17 7.99
CA HIS A 126 -10.27 -2.20 6.52
C HIS A 126 -8.92 -1.98 5.88
N THR A 127 -8.80 -2.40 4.63
CA THR A 127 -7.55 -2.38 3.86
C THR A 127 -7.72 -1.64 2.54
N CYS A 128 -6.72 -0.84 2.20
CA CYS A 128 -6.62 -0.14 0.93
C CYS A 128 -5.23 -0.40 0.34
N ALA A 129 -5.15 -0.85 -0.90
CA ALA A 129 -3.89 -1.06 -1.60
C ALA A 129 -3.90 -0.38 -2.97
N LEU A 130 -2.76 0.23 -3.36
CA LEU A 130 -2.64 0.83 -4.68
C LEU A 130 -2.62 -0.25 -5.75
N VAL A 131 -1.75 -1.25 -5.61
CA VAL A 131 -1.64 -2.35 -6.57
C VAL A 131 -1.65 -3.71 -5.88
N LYS A 132 -2.20 -4.71 -6.59
CA LYS A 132 -2.15 -6.12 -6.23
C LYS A 132 -1.63 -6.93 -7.41
N LYS A 133 -0.65 -7.79 -7.18
CA LYS A 133 -0.16 -8.74 -8.19
C LYS A 133 -1.16 -9.86 -8.42
N GLN A 134 -1.37 -10.20 -9.69
CA GLN A 134 -2.16 -11.37 -10.10
C GLN A 134 -1.34 -12.63 -9.85
N ARG A 135 -1.68 -13.33 -8.77
CA ARG A 135 -1.06 -14.61 -8.39
C ARG A 135 -2.14 -15.61 -8.00
N ASP A 136 -1.91 -16.89 -8.30
CA ASP A 136 -2.78 -18.01 -7.90
C ASP A 136 -2.54 -18.41 -6.43
N ILE A 137 -2.60 -17.41 -5.52
CA ILE A 137 -2.47 -17.62 -4.08
C ILE A 137 -3.60 -16.88 -3.36
N GLU A 138 -4.08 -17.47 -2.27
CA GLU A 138 -5.05 -16.83 -1.40
C GLU A 138 -4.34 -15.73 -0.59
N ALA A 139 -4.44 -14.51 -1.06
CA ALA A 139 -3.91 -13.34 -0.36
C ALA A 139 -4.94 -12.77 0.61
N ALA A 140 -4.47 -12.04 1.63
CA ALA A 140 -5.36 -11.31 2.53
C ALA A 140 -6.33 -10.41 1.74
N PRO A 141 -7.60 -10.28 2.20
CA PRO A 141 -8.59 -9.47 1.51
C PRO A 141 -8.17 -8.00 1.44
N VAL A 142 -8.48 -7.36 0.31
CA VAL A 142 -8.30 -5.92 0.11
C VAL A 142 -9.66 -5.32 -0.16
N ASP A 143 -10.14 -4.45 0.74
CA ASP A 143 -11.48 -3.84 0.63
C ASP A 143 -11.50 -2.76 -0.46
N TYR A 144 -10.43 -1.99 -0.57
CA TYR A 144 -10.28 -0.89 -1.54
C TYR A 144 -9.03 -1.12 -2.38
N LEU A 145 -9.21 -1.68 -3.57
CA LEU A 145 -8.10 -1.98 -4.49
C LEU A 145 -8.01 -0.95 -5.61
N GLY A 146 -6.82 -0.39 -5.81
CA GLY A 146 -6.53 0.49 -6.94
C GLY A 146 -6.50 -0.27 -8.24
N PHE A 147 -5.48 -1.11 -8.43
CA PHE A 147 -5.24 -1.82 -9.68
C PHE A 147 -4.77 -3.24 -9.44
N GLU A 148 -5.14 -4.15 -10.35
CA GLU A 148 -4.48 -5.44 -10.49
C GLU A 148 -3.39 -5.35 -11.56
N ILE A 149 -2.21 -5.90 -11.27
CA ILE A 149 -1.06 -5.87 -12.16
C ILE A 149 -0.49 -7.27 -12.39
N PRO A 150 0.22 -7.51 -13.52
CA PRO A 150 0.95 -8.75 -13.74
C PRO A 150 1.98 -9.03 -12.63
N ASP A 151 2.38 -10.29 -12.47
CA ASP A 151 3.44 -10.67 -11.54
C ASP A 151 4.82 -10.37 -12.12
N VAL A 152 5.17 -9.09 -12.19
CA VAL A 152 6.46 -8.57 -12.64
C VAL A 152 7.07 -7.68 -11.57
N TRP A 153 8.35 -7.33 -11.69
CA TRP A 153 8.97 -6.37 -10.78
C TRP A 153 8.55 -4.95 -11.15
N VAL A 154 7.97 -4.23 -10.19
CA VAL A 154 7.41 -2.89 -10.40
C VAL A 154 8.05 -1.85 -9.50
N VAL A 155 8.18 -0.64 -10.02
CA VAL A 155 8.73 0.54 -9.34
C VAL A 155 7.91 1.79 -9.67
N GLY A 156 8.08 2.82 -8.87
CA GLY A 156 7.43 4.12 -9.04
C GLY A 156 6.22 4.32 -8.14
N TYR A 157 5.84 5.57 -7.94
CA TYR A 157 4.75 6.03 -7.09
C TYR A 157 4.81 5.46 -5.65
N GLY A 158 6.03 5.43 -5.09
CA GLY A 158 6.33 4.87 -3.77
C GLY A 158 7.03 3.53 -3.81
N LEU A 159 6.75 2.68 -4.79
CA LEU A 159 7.40 1.40 -5.01
C LEU A 159 8.86 1.57 -5.41
N ASP A 160 9.72 0.65 -4.95
CA ASP A 160 11.15 0.74 -5.16
C ASP A 160 11.83 -0.55 -5.59
N TYR A 161 13.06 -0.36 -6.07
CA TYR A 161 14.11 -1.36 -6.07
C TYR A 161 15.37 -0.75 -5.45
N ALA A 162 15.91 -1.36 -4.41
CA ALA A 162 17.08 -0.89 -3.66
C ALA A 162 16.98 0.58 -3.20
N ASP A 163 15.81 1.01 -2.72
CA ASP A 163 15.44 2.38 -2.32
C ASP A 163 15.44 3.42 -3.48
N LEU A 164 15.58 2.98 -4.74
CA LEU A 164 15.54 3.83 -5.93
C LEU A 164 14.13 3.83 -6.57
N TYR A 165 13.88 4.76 -7.48
CA TYR A 165 12.68 4.90 -8.35
C TYR A 165 11.38 5.30 -7.65
N ARG A 166 11.30 5.44 -6.33
CA ARG A 166 10.05 5.76 -5.60
C ARG A 166 9.33 7.02 -6.09
N THR A 167 10.08 7.99 -6.60
CA THR A 167 9.55 9.31 -6.97
C THR A 167 9.07 9.41 -8.42
N LEU A 168 9.12 8.33 -9.19
CA LEU A 168 8.51 8.30 -10.52
C LEU A 168 6.98 8.50 -10.36
N PRO A 169 6.34 9.33 -11.22
CA PRO A 169 4.92 9.68 -11.04
C PRO A 169 3.95 8.59 -11.53
N TYR A 170 4.45 7.46 -11.98
CA TYR A 170 3.74 6.33 -12.56
C TYR A 170 4.24 5.01 -11.97
N VAL A 171 3.53 3.91 -12.20
CA VAL A 171 3.98 2.55 -11.89
C VAL A 171 4.50 1.91 -13.18
N ALA A 172 5.72 1.39 -13.15
CA ALA A 172 6.39 0.83 -14.31
C ALA A 172 7.06 -0.52 -14.00
N GLU A 173 7.20 -1.34 -15.04
CA GLU A 173 7.93 -2.60 -15.00
C GLU A 173 9.44 -2.35 -15.10
N LEU A 174 10.19 -2.89 -14.13
CA LEU A 174 11.66 -2.82 -14.09
C LEU A 174 12.26 -3.91 -14.98
N LYS A 175 13.32 -3.59 -15.72
CA LYS A 175 14.04 -4.56 -16.54
C LYS A 175 14.70 -5.64 -15.68
N SER A 176 14.67 -6.88 -16.16
CA SER A 176 15.28 -8.02 -15.45
C SER A 176 16.78 -7.85 -15.22
N GLU A 177 17.49 -7.19 -16.14
CA GLU A 177 18.92 -6.94 -16.04
C GLU A 177 19.30 -6.05 -14.84
N VAL A 178 18.33 -5.31 -14.27
CA VAL A 178 18.56 -4.44 -13.12
C VAL A 178 18.51 -5.21 -11.79
N TYR A 179 17.76 -6.30 -11.72
CA TYR A 179 17.57 -7.09 -10.48
C TYR A 179 18.03 -8.54 -10.56
N SER A 180 18.60 -8.96 -11.70
CA SER A 180 19.17 -10.31 -11.89
C SER A 180 20.70 -10.22 -11.80
N ASP A 181 21.27 -10.19 -10.58
CA ASP A 181 22.68 -10.44 -10.31
C ASP A 181 22.89 -11.86 -9.80
#